data_6ba5c3f174d3ecefa3e2fac722a3bba3
#
_entry.id   6ba5c3f174d3ecefa3e2fac722a3bba3
#
_cell.length_a   1.000
_cell.length_b   1.000
_cell.length_c   1.000
_cell.angle_alpha   90.00
_cell.angle_beta   90.00
_cell.angle_gamma   90.00
#
_symmetry.space_group_name_H-M   'P 1'
#
loop_
_entity.id
_entity.type
_entity.pdbx_description
1 polymer ?
#
loop_
_entity_poly.entity_id
_entity_poly.type
_entity_poly.pdbx_seq_one_letter_code
_entity_poly.pdbx_strand_id
1 'polypeptide(L)'
;RGRAKGDDSYQKAFDEIRSIVSHRRDALYHQQAINEALVTALDFMRIPSTTGLVTALKSKDKEQIKEAKLKLKKEGDKYFASVPFPDVERMVAKEMLKTYANYIPAEQRINIFEIINSRFKGSIDAFVDACFEHSIFGNPKNFEKFIKKPSLYKIGYDWMVLFKYSVTDGILKTAIAMKEANQNYDAAHKVWVKGMMDMRQEKGTPIYPDANSTLRLTYGQVFSYEPADGVVYDAHTTLKGVMEKEDQGNWEFVVPQKLKELYKSQDYGRYGKNGEMPVCFIVNTDNTGGNSGSPVFN
;
A
#
# COMPACT_ATOMS: atom_id res chain seq x y z
N ARG A 1 -30.33 5.58 -10.99
CA ARG A 1 -31.26 6.73 -11.16
C ARG A 1 -32.71 6.32 -11.38
N GLY A 2 -33.03 5.12 -11.97
CA GLY A 2 -34.40 4.71 -12.27
C GLY A 2 -35.26 4.36 -11.05
N ARG A 3 -34.67 3.87 -9.95
CA ARG A 3 -35.39 3.44 -8.74
C ARG A 3 -35.53 4.51 -7.67
N ALA A 4 -34.71 5.56 -7.69
CA ALA A 4 -34.82 6.69 -6.77
C ALA A 4 -36.14 7.46 -6.90
N LYS A 5 -36.99 7.14 -7.87
CA LYS A 5 -38.27 7.81 -8.09
C LYS A 5 -39.42 7.39 -7.15
N GLY A 6 -39.16 6.53 -6.16
CA GLY A 6 -40.18 6.07 -5.21
C GLY A 6 -39.71 5.75 -3.81
N ASP A 7 -38.40 5.73 -3.56
CA ASP A 7 -37.83 5.47 -2.23
C ASP A 7 -36.79 6.54 -1.88
N ASP A 8 -37.22 7.50 -1.07
CA ASP A 8 -36.39 8.59 -0.57
C ASP A 8 -35.17 8.15 0.22
N SER A 9 -35.13 6.91 0.73
CA SER A 9 -34.05 6.42 1.57
C SER A 9 -32.74 6.28 0.79
N TYR A 10 -32.79 5.79 -0.44
CA TYR A 10 -31.58 5.63 -1.29
C TYR A 10 -31.06 6.98 -1.79
N GLN A 11 -31.96 7.91 -2.11
CA GLN A 11 -31.55 9.26 -2.49
C GLN A 11 -30.89 9.99 -1.33
N LYS A 12 -31.47 9.90 -0.12
CA LYS A 12 -30.88 10.47 1.10
C LYS A 12 -29.49 9.87 1.39
N ALA A 13 -29.35 8.55 1.31
CA ALA A 13 -28.06 7.90 1.50
C ALA A 13 -27.01 8.36 0.47
N PHE A 14 -27.40 8.54 -0.79
CA PHE A 14 -26.51 9.04 -1.83
C PHE A 14 -26.08 10.49 -1.58
N ASP A 15 -27.01 11.36 -1.20
CA ASP A 15 -26.73 12.76 -0.92
C ASP A 15 -25.86 12.92 0.33
N GLU A 16 -26.08 12.07 1.33
CA GLU A 16 -25.24 12.02 2.54
C GLU A 16 -23.82 11.55 2.21
N ILE A 17 -23.64 10.48 1.43
CA ILE A 17 -22.33 10.02 0.96
C ILE A 17 -21.60 11.15 0.23
N ARG A 18 -22.29 11.86 -0.69
CA ARG A 18 -21.73 12.98 -1.43
C ARG A 18 -21.27 14.11 -0.49
N SER A 19 -22.09 14.47 0.47
CA SER A 19 -21.79 15.51 1.46
C SER A 19 -20.56 15.12 2.28
N ILE A 20 -20.52 13.90 2.82
CA ILE A 20 -19.41 13.38 3.62
C ILE A 20 -18.12 13.37 2.83
N VAL A 21 -18.15 12.85 1.59
CA VAL A 21 -16.96 12.81 0.72
C VAL A 21 -16.42 14.20 0.43
N SER A 22 -17.31 15.18 0.20
CA SER A 22 -16.89 16.56 -0.02
C SER A 22 -16.23 17.17 1.22
N HIS A 23 -16.78 16.95 2.40
CA HIS A 23 -16.24 17.51 3.66
C HIS A 23 -14.90 16.89 4.07
N ARG A 24 -14.72 15.60 3.85
CA ARG A 24 -13.48 14.91 4.25
C ARG A 24 -12.37 14.91 3.19
N ARG A 25 -12.65 15.42 2.00
CA ARG A 25 -11.70 15.38 0.87
C ARG A 25 -10.32 15.90 1.23
N ASP A 26 -10.22 17.04 1.89
CA ASP A 26 -8.95 17.67 2.21
C ASP A 26 -8.18 16.89 3.28
N ALA A 27 -8.87 16.33 4.29
CA ALA A 27 -8.26 15.47 5.29
C ALA A 27 -7.76 14.14 4.68
N LEU A 28 -8.52 13.54 3.76
CA LEU A 28 -8.11 12.35 3.01
C LEU A 28 -6.89 12.63 2.14
N TYR A 29 -6.91 13.75 1.42
CA TYR A 29 -5.80 14.16 0.58
C TYR A 29 -4.51 14.34 1.41
N HIS A 30 -4.62 15.02 2.54
CA HIS A 30 -3.50 15.22 3.45
C HIS A 30 -2.99 13.87 4.03
N GLN A 31 -3.88 12.99 4.48
CA GLN A 31 -3.53 11.67 4.96
C GLN A 31 -2.81 10.83 3.89
N GLN A 32 -3.31 10.89 2.64
CA GLN A 32 -2.70 10.18 1.52
C GLN A 32 -1.30 10.73 1.22
N ALA A 33 -1.13 12.05 1.22
CA ALA A 33 0.17 12.70 1.02
C ALA A 33 1.18 12.29 2.11
N ILE A 34 0.75 12.23 3.38
CA ILE A 34 1.60 11.73 4.47
C ILE A 34 1.98 10.26 4.22
N ASN A 35 1.00 9.41 3.90
CA ASN A 35 1.24 7.98 3.73
C ASN A 35 2.16 7.68 2.55
N GLU A 36 1.96 8.30 1.41
CA GLU A 36 2.75 8.05 0.20
C GLU A 36 4.13 8.68 0.28
N ALA A 37 4.21 9.98 0.59
CA ALA A 37 5.45 10.71 0.55
C ALA A 37 6.36 10.49 1.78
N LEU A 38 5.76 10.29 2.97
CA LEU A 38 6.53 10.28 4.21
C LEU A 38 6.59 8.92 4.90
N VAL A 39 5.60 8.06 4.72
CA VAL A 39 5.57 6.73 5.36
C VAL A 39 6.08 5.65 4.42
N THR A 40 5.50 5.56 3.23
CA THR A 40 5.80 4.47 2.29
C THR A 40 7.11 4.70 1.54
N ALA A 41 7.38 5.94 1.13
CA ALA A 41 8.56 6.27 0.35
C ALA A 41 9.85 6.32 1.17
N LEU A 42 9.78 6.48 2.51
CA LEU A 42 10.95 6.73 3.34
C LEU A 42 11.29 5.55 4.25
N ASP A 43 12.38 4.87 3.96
CA ASP A 43 12.88 3.77 4.78
C ASP A 43 13.25 4.23 6.20
N PHE A 44 13.71 5.46 6.37
CA PHE A 44 14.04 5.97 7.71
C PHE A 44 12.80 6.18 8.61
N MET A 45 11.59 6.10 8.10
CA MET A 45 10.39 5.97 8.93
C MET A 45 10.31 4.64 9.71
N ARG A 46 11.05 3.64 9.27
CA ARG A 46 11.15 2.32 9.92
C ARG A 46 12.12 2.30 11.10
N ILE A 47 12.71 3.45 11.49
CA ILE A 47 13.55 3.50 12.68
C ILE A 47 12.84 2.90 13.89
N PRO A 48 13.55 2.18 14.78
CA PRO A 48 12.95 1.55 15.95
C PRO A 48 12.26 2.57 16.86
N SER A 49 11.24 2.11 17.57
CA SER A 49 10.61 2.93 18.61
C SER A 49 11.52 3.07 19.83
N THR A 50 11.73 4.30 20.26
CA THR A 50 12.50 4.60 21.48
C THR A 50 11.64 4.60 22.75
N THR A 51 10.32 4.40 22.66
CA THR A 51 9.37 4.52 23.78
C THR A 51 9.72 3.60 24.94
N GLY A 52 10.05 2.33 24.70
CA GLY A 52 10.43 1.39 25.76
C GLY A 52 11.69 1.84 26.50
N LEU A 53 12.69 2.36 25.78
CA LEU A 53 13.89 2.90 26.43
C LEU A 53 13.62 4.20 27.19
N VAL A 54 12.74 5.07 26.68
CA VAL A 54 12.30 6.28 27.39
C VAL A 54 11.63 5.92 28.72
N THR A 55 10.72 4.96 28.70
CA THR A 55 10.04 4.47 29.93
C THR A 55 11.04 3.90 30.93
N ALA A 56 11.97 3.07 30.49
CA ALA A 56 13.01 2.48 31.33
C ALA A 56 13.96 3.54 31.93
N LEU A 57 14.37 4.53 31.12
CA LEU A 57 15.20 5.64 31.61
C LEU A 57 14.49 6.51 32.65
N LYS A 58 13.18 6.70 32.52
CA LYS A 58 12.34 7.43 33.50
C LYS A 58 12.17 6.66 34.81
N SER A 59 12.04 5.34 34.75
CA SER A 59 11.94 4.50 35.95
C SER A 59 13.23 4.41 36.76
N LYS A 60 14.39 4.69 36.12
CA LYS A 60 15.75 4.55 36.67
C LYS A 60 16.10 3.12 37.13
N ASP A 61 15.31 2.13 36.74
CA ASP A 61 15.55 0.72 37.02
C ASP A 61 16.66 0.19 36.08
N LYS A 62 17.72 -0.34 36.67
CA LYS A 62 18.92 -0.78 35.90
C LYS A 62 18.62 -1.98 35.01
N GLU A 63 17.80 -2.94 35.46
CA GLU A 63 17.47 -4.13 34.67
C GLU A 63 16.53 -3.77 33.52
N GLN A 64 15.51 -2.97 33.74
CA GLN A 64 14.64 -2.48 32.67
C GLN A 64 15.42 -1.67 31.63
N ILE A 65 16.37 -0.83 32.05
CA ILE A 65 17.24 -0.09 31.13
C ILE A 65 18.11 -1.04 30.30
N LYS A 66 18.67 -2.09 30.92
CA LYS A 66 19.49 -3.09 30.25
C LYS A 66 18.68 -3.87 29.19
N GLU A 67 17.50 -4.34 29.55
CA GLU A 67 16.59 -5.05 28.62
C GLU A 67 16.14 -4.15 27.48
N ALA A 68 15.71 -2.92 27.76
CA ALA A 68 15.28 -1.97 26.74
C ALA A 68 16.42 -1.61 25.76
N LYS A 69 17.65 -1.47 26.28
CA LYS A 69 18.84 -1.28 25.44
C LYS A 69 19.12 -2.47 24.52
N LEU A 70 19.02 -3.69 25.05
CA LEU A 70 19.24 -4.92 24.26
C LEU A 70 18.20 -5.05 23.15
N LYS A 71 16.93 -4.81 23.49
CA LYS A 71 15.84 -4.81 22.53
C LYS A 71 16.05 -3.77 21.44
N LEU A 72 16.32 -2.52 21.82
CA LEU A 72 16.54 -1.43 20.86
C LEU A 72 17.77 -1.70 19.98
N LYS A 73 18.83 -2.29 20.54
CA LYS A 73 20.00 -2.70 19.76
C LYS A 73 19.63 -3.69 18.67
N LYS A 74 18.91 -4.75 19.03
CA LYS A 74 18.46 -5.77 18.07
C LYS A 74 17.60 -5.20 16.95
N GLU A 75 16.67 -4.30 17.31
CA GLU A 75 15.80 -3.61 16.34
C GLU A 75 16.58 -2.64 15.46
N GLY A 76 17.55 -1.92 16.01
CA GLY A 76 18.43 -1.02 15.27
C GLY A 76 19.34 -1.74 14.29
N ASP A 77 19.93 -2.87 14.69
CA ASP A 77 20.75 -3.68 13.79
C ASP A 77 19.91 -4.18 12.59
N LYS A 78 18.65 -4.58 12.82
CA LYS A 78 17.72 -4.94 11.74
C LYS A 78 17.39 -3.76 10.82
N TYR A 79 17.16 -2.59 11.39
CA TYR A 79 16.89 -1.38 10.62
C TYR A 79 18.05 -1.06 9.68
N PHE A 80 19.29 -1.02 10.17
CA PHE A 80 20.45 -0.73 9.32
C PHE A 80 20.67 -1.79 8.23
N ALA A 81 20.35 -3.05 8.51
CA ALA A 81 20.40 -4.10 7.50
C ALA A 81 19.30 -3.95 6.42
N SER A 82 18.19 -3.29 6.74
CA SER A 82 17.07 -3.06 5.80
C SER A 82 17.26 -1.83 4.92
N VAL A 83 18.25 -0.97 5.21
CA VAL A 83 18.56 0.25 4.44
C VAL A 83 19.99 0.15 3.87
N PRO A 84 20.19 -0.67 2.83
CA PRO A 84 21.53 -0.97 2.30
C PRO A 84 22.17 0.22 1.58
N PHE A 85 21.38 1.20 1.14
CA PHE A 85 21.84 2.36 0.35
C PHE A 85 21.44 3.68 1.01
N PRO A 86 22.08 4.08 2.13
CA PRO A 86 21.70 5.28 2.88
C PRO A 86 21.82 6.58 2.08
N ASP A 87 22.74 6.66 1.11
CA ASP A 87 22.86 7.85 0.26
C ASP A 87 21.67 7.99 -0.70
N VAL A 88 21.14 6.88 -1.22
CA VAL A 88 19.92 6.88 -2.04
C VAL A 88 18.74 7.29 -1.18
N GLU A 89 18.59 6.71 0.00
CA GLU A 89 17.54 7.07 0.95
C GLU A 89 17.58 8.57 1.31
N ARG A 90 18.77 9.11 1.52
CA ARG A 90 18.99 10.55 1.77
C ARG A 90 18.51 11.42 0.62
N MET A 91 18.78 11.03 -0.63
CA MET A 91 18.29 11.73 -1.82
C MET A 91 16.77 11.65 -1.94
N VAL A 92 16.20 10.44 -1.78
CA VAL A 92 14.75 10.22 -1.81
C VAL A 92 14.07 11.06 -0.73
N ALA A 93 14.58 11.08 0.48
CA ALA A 93 14.02 11.86 1.58
C ALA A 93 13.96 13.36 1.27
N LYS A 94 15.01 13.94 0.67
CA LYS A 94 15.01 15.34 0.25
C LYS A 94 13.88 15.64 -0.73
N GLU A 95 13.74 14.83 -1.77
CA GLU A 95 12.75 15.07 -2.81
C GLU A 95 11.32 14.78 -2.33
N MET A 96 11.13 13.76 -1.51
CA MET A 96 9.79 13.43 -0.99
C MET A 96 9.29 14.47 0.02
N LEU A 97 10.16 15.02 0.88
CA LEU A 97 9.78 16.12 1.76
C LEU A 97 9.45 17.40 0.98
N LYS A 98 10.22 17.73 -0.08
CA LYS A 98 9.91 18.85 -0.97
C LYS A 98 8.57 18.63 -1.69
N THR A 99 8.35 17.43 -2.20
CA THR A 99 7.11 17.05 -2.84
C THR A 99 5.92 17.22 -1.89
N TYR A 100 6.00 16.66 -0.68
CA TYR A 100 4.97 16.85 0.34
C TYR A 100 4.72 18.36 0.64
N ALA A 101 5.78 19.15 0.78
CA ALA A 101 5.66 20.57 1.05
C ALA A 101 5.05 21.36 -0.12
N ASN A 102 5.22 20.91 -1.36
CA ASN A 102 4.63 21.55 -2.53
C ASN A 102 3.13 21.27 -2.65
N TYR A 103 2.67 20.09 -2.20
CA TYR A 103 1.26 19.69 -2.31
C TYR A 103 0.43 20.08 -1.08
N ILE A 104 1.03 20.25 0.09
CA ILE A 104 0.31 20.55 1.33
C ILE A 104 0.52 22.02 1.73
N PRO A 105 -0.58 22.80 1.93
CA PRO A 105 -0.51 24.18 2.40
C PRO A 105 0.32 24.31 3.68
N ALA A 106 1.04 25.41 3.84
CA ALA A 106 2.01 25.58 4.92
C ALA A 106 1.41 25.40 6.32
N GLU A 107 0.19 25.89 6.52
CA GLU A 107 -0.57 25.80 7.77
C GLU A 107 -1.08 24.40 8.11
N GLN A 108 -1.10 23.51 7.13
CA GLN A 108 -1.56 22.11 7.30
C GLN A 108 -0.39 21.12 7.40
N ARG A 109 0.84 21.57 7.13
CA ARG A 109 2.00 20.68 7.18
C ARG A 109 2.23 20.10 8.56
N ILE A 110 2.82 18.92 8.60
CA ILE A 110 3.22 18.28 9.86
C ILE A 110 4.24 19.13 10.63
N ASN A 111 4.23 19.04 11.95
CA ASN A 111 4.98 19.95 12.85
C ASN A 111 6.49 20.00 12.61
N ILE A 112 7.09 19.00 11.95
CA ILE A 112 8.52 19.03 11.63
C ILE A 112 8.91 20.23 10.78
N PHE A 113 7.98 20.76 9.98
CA PHE A 113 8.24 21.94 9.14
C PHE A 113 8.45 23.22 9.96
N GLU A 114 7.91 23.32 11.17
CA GLU A 114 8.23 24.40 12.11
C GLU A 114 9.69 24.33 12.56
N ILE A 115 10.20 23.12 12.80
CA ILE A 115 11.60 22.87 13.13
C ILE A 115 12.49 23.19 11.93
N ILE A 116 12.12 22.73 10.72
CA ILE A 116 12.86 23.05 9.49
C ILE A 116 12.96 24.56 9.30
N ASN A 117 11.87 25.27 9.47
CA ASN A 117 11.84 26.73 9.34
C ASN A 117 12.70 27.43 10.40
N SER A 118 12.56 27.04 11.67
CA SER A 118 13.23 27.75 12.78
C SER A 118 14.70 27.37 12.95
N ARG A 119 15.08 26.10 12.71
CA ARG A 119 16.43 25.59 12.97
C ARG A 119 17.30 25.47 11.71
N PHE A 120 16.66 25.27 10.55
CA PHE A 120 17.34 25.06 9.28
C PHE A 120 17.01 26.14 8.23
N LYS A 121 16.44 27.28 8.68
CA LYS A 121 16.11 28.44 7.83
C LYS A 121 15.23 28.04 6.61
N GLY A 122 14.35 27.06 6.78
CA GLY A 122 13.48 26.53 5.74
C GLY A 122 14.15 25.52 4.79
N SER A 123 15.43 25.20 4.99
CA SER A 123 16.13 24.24 4.12
C SER A 123 15.81 22.79 4.49
N ILE A 124 14.98 22.14 3.67
CA ILE A 124 14.70 20.72 3.76
C ILE A 124 15.98 19.90 3.57
N ASP A 125 16.83 20.28 2.63
CA ASP A 125 18.07 19.58 2.35
C ASP A 125 19.00 19.57 3.58
N ALA A 126 19.17 20.72 4.24
CA ALA A 126 19.99 20.81 5.44
C ALA A 126 19.40 20.00 6.62
N PHE A 127 18.07 19.96 6.74
CA PHE A 127 17.40 19.11 7.74
C PHE A 127 17.65 17.62 7.49
N VAL A 128 17.46 17.17 6.25
CA VAL A 128 17.68 15.76 5.89
C VAL A 128 19.16 15.40 6.09
N ASP A 129 20.08 16.26 5.67
CA ASP A 129 21.51 16.06 5.88
C ASP A 129 21.84 15.89 7.38
N ALA A 130 21.29 16.74 8.24
CA ALA A 130 21.43 16.62 9.69
C ALA A 130 20.83 15.34 10.26
N CYS A 131 19.72 14.83 9.69
CA CYS A 131 19.15 13.54 10.07
C CYS A 131 20.18 12.41 9.88
N PHE A 132 20.80 12.31 8.72
CA PHE A 132 21.76 11.23 8.43
C PHE A 132 23.11 11.42 9.13
N GLU A 133 23.56 12.64 9.33
CA GLU A 133 24.86 12.93 9.94
C GLU A 133 24.84 12.89 11.47
N HIS A 134 23.78 13.37 12.10
CA HIS A 134 23.76 13.63 13.54
C HIS A 134 22.74 12.84 14.34
N SER A 135 21.68 12.29 13.71
CA SER A 135 20.66 11.54 14.43
C SER A 135 21.17 10.18 14.92
N ILE A 136 20.51 9.68 15.98
CA ILE A 136 20.76 8.37 16.58
C ILE A 136 20.72 7.27 15.52
N PHE A 137 19.73 7.30 14.66
CA PHE A 137 19.52 6.31 13.60
C PHE A 137 20.07 6.75 12.24
N GLY A 138 20.78 7.87 12.16
CA GLY A 138 21.34 8.37 10.90
C GLY A 138 22.46 7.48 10.33
N ASN A 139 23.21 6.80 11.20
CA ASN A 139 24.23 5.82 10.82
C ASN A 139 24.58 4.87 11.98
N PRO A 140 25.16 3.69 11.69
CA PRO A 140 25.52 2.69 12.73
C PRO A 140 26.44 3.25 13.83
N LYS A 141 27.39 4.13 13.49
CA LYS A 141 28.34 4.71 14.43
C LYS A 141 27.65 5.59 15.48
N ASN A 142 26.69 6.41 15.06
CA ASN A 142 25.89 7.23 15.96
C ASN A 142 25.02 6.37 16.88
N PHE A 143 24.40 5.34 16.32
CA PHE A 143 23.56 4.41 17.06
C PHE A 143 24.36 3.66 18.12
N GLU A 144 25.51 3.09 17.80
CA GLU A 144 26.36 2.41 18.77
C GLU A 144 26.81 3.34 19.91
N LYS A 145 27.20 4.58 19.56
CA LYS A 145 27.56 5.61 20.55
C LYS A 145 26.38 5.93 21.48
N PHE A 146 25.16 6.00 20.93
CA PHE A 146 23.96 6.24 21.70
C PHE A 146 23.63 5.05 22.63
N ILE A 147 23.67 3.82 22.15
CA ILE A 147 23.38 2.62 22.96
C ILE A 147 24.33 2.46 24.14
N LYS A 148 25.60 2.84 23.98
CA LYS A 148 26.56 2.83 25.10
C LYS A 148 26.13 3.77 26.22
N LYS A 149 25.66 4.98 25.90
CA LYS A 149 25.24 6.01 26.88
C LYS A 149 23.94 6.70 26.44
N PRO A 150 22.79 6.01 26.60
CA PRO A 150 21.49 6.57 26.21
C PRO A 150 21.09 7.69 27.20
N SER A 151 20.34 8.67 26.68
CA SER A 151 19.77 9.72 27.53
C SER A 151 18.45 10.23 26.96
N LEU A 152 17.54 10.65 27.84
CA LEU A 152 16.27 11.26 27.47
C LEU A 152 16.46 12.51 26.61
N TYR A 153 17.47 13.32 26.95
CA TYR A 153 17.81 14.53 26.19
C TYR A 153 18.11 14.21 24.73
N LYS A 154 19.00 13.22 24.47
CA LYS A 154 19.35 12.84 23.10
C LYS A 154 18.17 12.34 22.30
N ILE A 155 17.27 11.56 22.91
CA ILE A 155 16.05 11.07 22.23
C ILE A 155 15.13 12.23 21.91
N GLY A 156 14.90 13.14 22.88
CA GLY A 156 13.95 14.24 22.74
C GLY A 156 14.34 15.32 21.72
N TYR A 157 15.62 15.39 21.37
CA TYR A 157 16.15 16.36 20.38
C TYR A 157 16.73 15.71 19.13
N ASP A 158 16.45 14.43 18.91
CA ASP A 158 16.91 13.70 17.73
C ASP A 158 16.03 14.00 16.51
N TRP A 159 16.64 14.40 15.40
CA TRP A 159 15.89 14.84 14.21
C TRP A 159 15.04 13.73 13.59
N MET A 160 15.55 12.51 13.45
CA MET A 160 14.78 11.39 12.92
C MET A 160 13.65 10.96 13.87
N VAL A 161 13.89 10.98 15.18
CA VAL A 161 12.86 10.68 16.17
C VAL A 161 11.76 11.74 16.15
N LEU A 162 12.12 13.01 16.12
CA LEU A 162 11.17 14.13 16.01
C LEU A 162 10.37 14.07 14.71
N PHE A 163 11.03 13.74 13.59
CA PHE A 163 10.36 13.56 12.32
C PHE A 163 9.30 12.44 12.41
N LYS A 164 9.68 11.26 12.90
CA LYS A 164 8.74 10.13 13.08
C LYS A 164 7.54 10.49 13.95
N TYR A 165 7.76 11.18 15.06
CA TYR A 165 6.67 11.67 15.92
C TYR A 165 5.78 12.66 15.18
N SER A 166 6.35 13.58 14.42
CA SER A 166 5.59 14.57 13.65
C SER A 166 4.70 13.91 12.58
N VAL A 167 5.21 12.91 11.88
CA VAL A 167 4.44 12.12 10.91
C VAL A 167 3.31 11.35 11.61
N THR A 168 3.60 10.69 12.73
CA THR A 168 2.59 9.96 13.50
C THR A 168 1.49 10.87 14.04
N ASP A 169 1.84 12.05 14.54
CA ASP A 169 0.88 13.08 14.97
C ASP A 169 0.01 13.58 13.81
N GLY A 170 0.60 13.79 12.64
CA GLY A 170 -0.12 14.16 11.42
C GLY A 170 -1.15 13.11 11.02
N ILE A 171 -0.78 11.83 11.04
CA ILE A 171 -1.71 10.72 10.77
C ILE A 171 -2.85 10.70 11.80
N LEU A 172 -2.54 10.87 13.08
CA LEU A 172 -3.54 10.89 14.14
C LEU A 172 -4.53 12.07 13.98
N LYS A 173 -4.03 13.26 13.68
CA LYS A 173 -4.86 14.45 13.45
C LYS A 173 -5.83 14.24 12.29
N THR A 174 -5.35 13.72 11.17
CA THR A 174 -6.21 13.43 10.01
C THR A 174 -7.22 12.31 10.31
N ALA A 175 -6.85 11.29 11.06
CA ALA A 175 -7.75 10.21 11.47
C ALA A 175 -8.86 10.71 12.41
N ILE A 176 -8.56 11.59 13.35
CA ILE A 176 -9.55 12.20 14.25
C ILE A 176 -10.53 13.05 13.43
N ALA A 177 -10.04 13.88 12.51
CA ALA A 177 -10.88 14.71 11.67
C ALA A 177 -11.87 13.91 10.80
N MET A 178 -11.53 12.67 10.46
CA MET A 178 -12.39 11.79 9.65
C MET A 178 -13.28 10.85 10.45
N LYS A 179 -13.07 10.71 11.75
CA LYS A 179 -13.74 9.67 12.56
C LYS A 179 -15.27 9.75 12.49
N GLU A 180 -15.83 10.91 12.74
CA GLU A 180 -17.28 11.14 12.71
C GLU A 180 -17.85 10.98 11.29
N ALA A 181 -17.16 11.58 10.32
CA ALA A 181 -17.52 11.46 8.91
C ALA A 181 -17.53 9.99 8.45
N ASN A 182 -16.56 9.18 8.88
CA ASN A 182 -16.51 7.77 8.52
C ASN A 182 -17.67 6.95 9.11
N GLN A 183 -18.11 7.23 10.34
CA GLN A 183 -19.25 6.54 10.94
C GLN A 183 -20.55 6.78 10.15
N ASN A 184 -20.81 8.04 9.78
CA ASN A 184 -21.97 8.40 8.98
C ASN A 184 -21.87 7.83 7.55
N TYR A 185 -20.69 7.80 6.98
CA TYR A 185 -20.43 7.18 5.68
C TYR A 185 -20.80 5.70 5.68
N ASP A 186 -20.36 4.94 6.68
CA ASP A 186 -20.62 3.50 6.75
C ASP A 186 -22.11 3.20 6.85
N ALA A 187 -22.86 4.00 7.59
CA ALA A 187 -24.32 3.89 7.68
C ALA A 187 -25.01 4.15 6.33
N ALA A 188 -24.67 5.24 5.68
CA ALA A 188 -25.22 5.61 4.38
C ALA A 188 -24.78 4.62 3.28
N HIS A 189 -23.54 4.14 3.32
CA HIS A 189 -23.00 3.17 2.38
C HIS A 189 -23.74 1.82 2.47
N LYS A 190 -24.09 1.35 3.68
CA LYS A 190 -24.92 0.12 3.84
C LYS A 190 -26.27 0.24 3.14
N VAL A 191 -26.94 1.38 3.25
CA VAL A 191 -28.21 1.64 2.56
C VAL A 191 -28.00 1.67 1.04
N TRP A 192 -26.93 2.29 0.57
CA TRP A 192 -26.55 2.31 -0.84
C TRP A 192 -26.30 0.90 -1.39
N VAL A 193 -25.49 0.09 -0.70
CA VAL A 193 -25.18 -1.30 -1.09
C VAL A 193 -26.47 -2.13 -1.14
N LYS A 194 -27.35 -1.98 -0.14
CA LYS A 194 -28.66 -2.65 -0.17
C LYS A 194 -29.45 -2.30 -1.43
N GLY A 195 -29.51 -1.04 -1.79
CA GLY A 195 -30.19 -0.61 -3.03
C GLY A 195 -29.58 -1.23 -4.30
N MET A 196 -28.25 -1.36 -4.35
CA MET A 196 -27.55 -2.05 -5.45
C MET A 196 -27.91 -3.56 -5.49
N MET A 197 -27.99 -4.19 -4.34
CA MET A 197 -28.39 -5.61 -4.23
C MET A 197 -29.82 -5.81 -4.70
N ASP A 198 -30.76 -4.98 -4.25
CA ASP A 198 -32.17 -5.06 -4.64
C ASP A 198 -32.33 -4.90 -6.17
N MET A 199 -31.61 -3.95 -6.78
CA MET A 199 -31.62 -3.77 -8.24
C MET A 199 -31.07 -4.97 -9.00
N ARG A 200 -30.00 -5.61 -8.51
CA ARG A 200 -29.41 -6.81 -9.12
C ARG A 200 -30.38 -7.99 -9.03
N GLN A 201 -30.98 -8.20 -7.85
CA GLN A 201 -31.96 -9.26 -7.63
C GLN A 201 -33.15 -9.15 -8.58
N GLU A 202 -33.68 -7.95 -8.79
CA GLU A 202 -34.80 -7.73 -9.74
C GLU A 202 -34.43 -8.01 -11.19
N LYS A 203 -33.17 -7.75 -11.56
CA LYS A 203 -32.65 -8.05 -12.89
C LYS A 203 -32.25 -9.52 -13.07
N GLY A 204 -32.34 -10.35 -12.03
CA GLY A 204 -31.83 -11.72 -12.04
C GLY A 204 -30.32 -11.80 -12.20
N THR A 205 -29.59 -10.70 -11.89
CA THR A 205 -28.13 -10.67 -11.98
C THR A 205 -27.53 -11.30 -10.70
N PRO A 206 -26.56 -12.22 -10.82
CA PRO A 206 -25.91 -12.81 -9.65
C PRO A 206 -25.31 -11.76 -8.70
N ILE A 207 -25.45 -12.02 -7.42
CA ILE A 207 -24.82 -11.24 -6.35
C ILE A 207 -23.82 -12.16 -5.65
N TYR A 208 -22.59 -11.70 -5.53
CA TYR A 208 -21.53 -12.44 -4.86
C TYR A 208 -20.87 -11.54 -3.81
N PRO A 209 -20.41 -12.12 -2.68
CA PRO A 209 -19.76 -11.36 -1.62
C PRO A 209 -18.30 -11.05 -1.96
N ASP A 210 -17.78 -9.96 -1.41
CA ASP A 210 -16.35 -9.72 -1.36
C ASP A 210 -15.63 -10.72 -0.43
N ALA A 211 -14.31 -10.83 -0.61
CA ALA A 211 -13.48 -11.65 0.26
C ALA A 211 -13.47 -11.10 1.69
N ASN A 212 -13.78 -11.97 2.67
CA ASN A 212 -13.88 -11.62 4.09
C ASN A 212 -13.11 -12.59 5.00
N SER A 213 -12.09 -13.26 4.46
CA SER A 213 -11.28 -14.27 5.15
C SER A 213 -12.00 -15.58 5.48
N THR A 214 -13.18 -15.83 4.90
CA THR A 214 -13.85 -17.13 4.95
C THR A 214 -13.64 -17.91 3.66
N LEU A 215 -13.89 -19.24 3.69
CA LEU A 215 -13.85 -20.08 2.49
C LEU A 215 -14.89 -19.58 1.48
N ARG A 216 -14.44 -19.37 0.25
CA ARG A 216 -15.27 -18.91 -0.87
C ARG A 216 -15.04 -19.81 -2.08
N LEU A 217 -16.12 -20.29 -2.66
CA LEU A 217 -16.12 -20.97 -3.93
C LEU A 217 -16.57 -20.03 -5.03
N THR A 218 -15.75 -19.88 -6.07
CA THR A 218 -16.11 -19.19 -7.30
C THR A 218 -16.22 -20.21 -8.42
N TYR A 219 -17.28 -20.15 -9.20
CA TYR A 219 -17.49 -21.08 -10.31
C TYR A 219 -18.06 -20.37 -11.55
N GLY A 220 -17.87 -20.97 -12.71
CA GLY A 220 -18.30 -20.41 -13.99
C GLY A 220 -17.96 -21.34 -15.14
N GLN A 221 -17.98 -20.78 -16.33
CA GLN A 221 -17.71 -21.50 -17.58
C GLN A 221 -16.63 -20.81 -18.39
N VAL A 222 -15.97 -21.56 -19.24
CA VAL A 222 -15.01 -21.01 -20.20
C VAL A 222 -15.80 -20.43 -21.39
N PHE A 223 -15.62 -19.14 -21.65
CA PHE A 223 -16.33 -18.41 -22.70
C PHE A 223 -15.41 -17.49 -23.51
N SER A 224 -15.72 -17.34 -24.79
CA SER A 224 -15.29 -16.20 -25.59
C SER A 224 -16.06 -14.93 -25.20
N TYR A 225 -15.55 -13.76 -25.55
CA TYR A 225 -16.28 -12.50 -25.37
C TYR A 225 -16.02 -11.51 -26.50
N GLU A 226 -16.97 -10.60 -26.68
CA GLU A 226 -16.94 -9.55 -27.70
C GLU A 226 -16.82 -8.19 -26.99
N PRO A 227 -15.62 -7.62 -26.90
CA PRO A 227 -15.41 -6.34 -26.18
C PRO A 227 -15.89 -5.12 -26.99
N ALA A 228 -15.98 -5.25 -28.31
CA ALA A 228 -16.42 -4.20 -29.23
C ALA A 228 -17.00 -4.82 -30.50
N ASP A 229 -17.74 -4.03 -31.27
CA ASP A 229 -18.27 -4.45 -32.57
C ASP A 229 -17.13 -4.93 -33.51
N GLY A 230 -17.31 -6.11 -34.08
CA GLY A 230 -16.31 -6.73 -34.98
C GLY A 230 -15.06 -7.30 -34.29
N VAL A 231 -15.01 -7.39 -32.96
CA VAL A 231 -13.88 -7.94 -32.20
C VAL A 231 -14.34 -9.11 -31.36
N VAL A 232 -13.77 -10.30 -31.61
CA VAL A 232 -14.04 -11.52 -30.83
C VAL A 232 -12.74 -12.00 -30.19
N TYR A 233 -12.75 -12.23 -28.90
CA TYR A 233 -11.68 -12.92 -28.18
C TYR A 233 -12.11 -14.38 -27.93
N ASP A 234 -11.35 -15.32 -28.48
CA ASP A 234 -11.59 -16.73 -28.25
C ASP A 234 -11.37 -17.10 -26.78
N ALA A 235 -12.10 -18.13 -26.35
CA ALA A 235 -12.01 -18.62 -24.98
C ALA A 235 -10.62 -19.17 -24.60
N HIS A 236 -9.80 -19.51 -25.57
CA HIS A 236 -8.49 -20.11 -25.37
C HIS A 236 -7.44 -19.40 -26.25
N THR A 237 -6.21 -19.34 -25.74
CA THR A 237 -5.02 -19.14 -26.57
C THR A 237 -4.26 -20.44 -26.70
N THR A 238 -3.46 -20.59 -27.75
CA THR A 238 -2.73 -21.83 -28.04
C THR A 238 -1.21 -21.61 -28.02
N LEU A 239 -0.46 -22.71 -28.04
CA LEU A 239 1.00 -22.68 -28.11
C LEU A 239 1.51 -21.94 -29.36
N LYS A 240 0.70 -21.86 -30.42
CA LYS A 240 1.00 -21.04 -31.62
C LYS A 240 1.31 -19.59 -31.24
N GLY A 241 0.49 -18.96 -30.41
CA GLY A 241 0.68 -17.59 -29.96
C GLY A 241 1.96 -17.38 -29.14
N VAL A 242 2.43 -18.41 -28.44
CA VAL A 242 3.73 -18.38 -27.75
C VAL A 242 4.88 -18.36 -28.75
N MET A 243 4.78 -19.19 -29.83
CA MET A 243 5.80 -19.20 -30.89
C MET A 243 5.83 -17.90 -31.69
N GLU A 244 4.68 -17.28 -31.96
CA GLU A 244 4.57 -16.01 -32.65
C GLU A 244 5.19 -14.83 -31.89
N LYS A 245 5.24 -14.92 -30.56
CA LYS A 245 5.82 -13.89 -29.68
C LYS A 245 7.30 -14.11 -29.39
N GLU A 246 7.91 -15.17 -29.90
CA GLU A 246 9.31 -15.46 -29.61
C GLU A 246 10.23 -14.31 -30.05
N ASP A 247 11.05 -13.83 -29.10
CA ASP A 247 12.11 -12.85 -29.33
C ASP A 247 13.37 -13.27 -28.57
N GLN A 248 14.41 -13.64 -29.33
CA GLN A 248 15.70 -14.06 -28.78
C GLN A 248 16.47 -12.90 -28.14
N GLY A 249 16.15 -11.66 -28.47
CA GLY A 249 16.75 -10.46 -27.89
C GLY A 249 16.15 -10.07 -26.54
N ASN A 250 15.01 -10.64 -26.17
CA ASN A 250 14.33 -10.36 -24.91
C ASN A 250 14.13 -11.65 -24.12
N TRP A 251 14.82 -11.77 -22.98
CA TRP A 251 14.82 -12.97 -22.14
C TRP A 251 13.41 -13.43 -21.71
N GLU A 252 12.45 -12.50 -21.58
CA GLU A 252 11.05 -12.80 -21.21
C GLU A 252 10.31 -13.58 -22.31
N PHE A 253 10.73 -13.43 -23.57
CA PHE A 253 10.10 -14.03 -24.75
C PHE A 253 10.92 -15.15 -25.39
N VAL A 254 12.00 -15.57 -24.74
CA VAL A 254 12.77 -16.74 -25.21
C VAL A 254 11.97 -18.02 -24.99
N VAL A 255 11.65 -18.73 -26.07
CA VAL A 255 10.94 -20.01 -25.99
C VAL A 255 11.96 -21.16 -25.83
N PRO A 256 11.80 -22.03 -24.80
CA PRO A 256 12.68 -23.18 -24.59
C PRO A 256 12.68 -24.12 -25.79
N GLN A 257 13.86 -24.63 -26.17
CA GLN A 257 14.05 -25.49 -27.32
C GLN A 257 13.13 -26.74 -27.31
N LYS A 258 12.94 -27.35 -26.14
CA LYS A 258 12.04 -28.49 -25.99
C LYS A 258 10.58 -28.17 -26.34
N LEU A 259 10.13 -26.95 -26.00
CA LEU A 259 8.77 -26.52 -26.33
C LEU A 259 8.61 -26.32 -27.85
N LYS A 260 9.64 -25.81 -28.55
CA LYS A 260 9.66 -25.69 -30.02
C LYS A 260 9.60 -27.06 -30.71
N GLU A 261 10.31 -28.05 -30.15
CA GLU A 261 10.26 -29.43 -30.65
C GLU A 261 8.88 -30.05 -30.53
N LEU A 262 8.24 -29.90 -29.35
CA LEU A 262 6.87 -30.34 -29.11
C LEU A 262 5.86 -29.64 -30.04
N TYR A 263 6.04 -28.34 -30.26
CA TYR A 263 5.21 -27.60 -31.22
C TYR A 263 5.33 -28.13 -32.63
N LYS A 264 6.56 -28.41 -33.12
CA LYS A 264 6.82 -28.96 -34.45
C LYS A 264 6.28 -30.38 -34.64
N SER A 265 6.40 -31.22 -33.60
CA SER A 265 5.94 -32.61 -33.61
C SER A 265 4.47 -32.75 -33.32
N GLN A 266 3.82 -31.71 -32.80
CA GLN A 266 2.44 -31.73 -32.28
C GLN A 266 2.19 -32.84 -31.23
N ASP A 267 3.24 -33.28 -30.56
CA ASP A 267 3.17 -34.30 -29.50
C ASP A 267 2.82 -33.63 -28.17
N TYR A 268 1.54 -33.36 -28.00
CA TYR A 268 1.00 -32.72 -26.80
C TYR A 268 0.42 -33.70 -25.80
N GLY A 269 0.46 -35.02 -26.11
CA GLY A 269 -0.12 -36.06 -25.26
C GLY A 269 -1.57 -35.75 -24.89
N ARG A 270 -1.93 -35.95 -23.64
CA ARG A 270 -3.28 -35.68 -23.12
C ARG A 270 -3.68 -34.21 -23.06
N TYR A 271 -2.75 -33.30 -23.26
CA TYR A 271 -3.00 -31.84 -23.17
C TYR A 271 -3.36 -31.21 -24.49
N GLY A 272 -3.17 -31.95 -25.60
CA GLY A 272 -3.61 -31.51 -26.92
C GLY A 272 -5.11 -31.65 -27.13
N LYS A 273 -5.69 -30.71 -27.87
CA LYS A 273 -7.08 -30.71 -28.27
C LYS A 273 -7.18 -30.29 -29.73
N ASN A 274 -7.73 -31.15 -30.60
CA ASN A 274 -7.91 -30.87 -32.02
C ASN A 274 -6.60 -30.50 -32.77
N GLY A 275 -5.47 -31.10 -32.38
CA GLY A 275 -4.17 -30.79 -32.97
C GLY A 275 -3.49 -29.54 -32.46
N GLU A 276 -4.07 -28.84 -31.51
CA GLU A 276 -3.53 -27.66 -30.86
C GLU A 276 -3.30 -27.89 -29.36
N MET A 277 -2.41 -27.11 -28.76
CA MET A 277 -2.21 -27.11 -27.32
C MET A 277 -2.77 -25.82 -26.71
N PRO A 278 -3.88 -25.85 -25.99
CA PRO A 278 -4.36 -24.69 -25.22
C PRO A 278 -3.36 -24.29 -24.16
N VAL A 279 -3.10 -22.98 -24.00
CA VAL A 279 -2.15 -22.42 -23.04
C VAL A 279 -2.85 -21.60 -21.97
N CYS A 280 -3.74 -20.71 -22.38
CA CYS A 280 -4.54 -19.89 -21.48
C CYS A 280 -6.01 -19.98 -21.85
N PHE A 281 -6.88 -19.70 -20.90
CA PHE A 281 -8.32 -19.63 -21.13
C PHE A 281 -8.92 -18.48 -20.32
N ILE A 282 -10.09 -18.02 -20.74
CA ILE A 282 -10.88 -17.01 -20.03
C ILE A 282 -12.18 -17.64 -19.53
N VAL A 283 -12.62 -17.16 -18.38
CA VAL A 283 -13.80 -17.68 -17.69
C VAL A 283 -14.70 -16.52 -17.24
N ASN A 284 -15.96 -16.80 -17.05
CA ASN A 284 -16.93 -15.85 -16.49
C ASN A 284 -17.06 -15.97 -14.95
N THR A 285 -16.05 -16.53 -14.29
CA THR A 285 -16.00 -16.55 -12.83
C THR A 285 -15.74 -15.16 -12.29
N ASP A 286 -16.30 -14.86 -11.12
CA ASP A 286 -16.00 -13.63 -10.42
C ASP A 286 -14.81 -13.82 -9.48
N ASN A 287 -13.71 -13.14 -9.79
CA ASN A 287 -12.47 -13.19 -9.03
C ASN A 287 -12.16 -11.81 -8.45
N THR A 288 -12.02 -11.74 -7.13
CA THR A 288 -11.59 -10.56 -6.40
C THR A 288 -10.28 -10.84 -5.65
N GLY A 289 -9.76 -9.87 -4.93
CA GLY A 289 -8.56 -10.05 -4.10
C GLY A 289 -8.69 -11.23 -3.13
N GLY A 290 -7.57 -11.87 -2.81
CA GLY A 290 -7.50 -13.05 -1.93
C GLY A 290 -7.53 -14.41 -2.65
N ASN A 291 -7.69 -14.45 -3.97
CA ASN A 291 -7.66 -15.68 -4.74
C ASN A 291 -6.24 -16.18 -5.07
N SER A 292 -5.21 -15.40 -4.77
CA SER A 292 -3.82 -15.77 -5.04
C SER A 292 -3.44 -17.08 -4.34
N GLY A 293 -2.96 -18.06 -5.14
CA GLY A 293 -2.62 -19.40 -4.64
C GLY A 293 -3.80 -20.33 -4.41
N SER A 294 -5.03 -19.91 -4.72
CA SER A 294 -6.20 -20.79 -4.63
C SER A 294 -6.20 -21.85 -5.73
N PRO A 295 -6.62 -23.09 -5.43
CA PRO A 295 -6.69 -24.16 -6.43
C PRO A 295 -7.80 -23.89 -7.44
N VAL A 296 -7.54 -24.28 -8.70
CA VAL A 296 -8.50 -24.27 -9.80
C VAL A 296 -8.85 -25.70 -10.18
N PHE A 297 -10.12 -26.01 -10.26
CA PHE A 297 -10.62 -27.33 -10.63
C PHE A 297 -11.49 -27.23 -11.88
N ASN A 298 -11.57 -28.31 -12.67
CA ASN A 298 -12.50 -28.49 -13.77
C ASN A 298 -13.54 -29.59 -13.44
#